data_1d1a2a133c3ac5c47ae0c1f6f9c609e2
#
_entry.id   1d1a2a133c3ac5c47ae0c1f6f9c609e2
#
_cell.length_a   1.000
_cell.length_b   1.000
_cell.length_c   1.000
_cell.angle_alpha   90.00
_cell.angle_beta   90.00
_cell.angle_gamma   90.00
#
_symmetry.space_group_name_H-M   'P 1'
#
loop_
_entity.id
_entity.type
_entity.pdbx_description
1 polymer ?
#
loop_
_entity_poly.entity_id
_entity_poly.type
_entity_poly.pdbx_seq_one_letter_code
_entity_poly.pdbx_strand_id
1 'polypeptide(L)'
;MRQSIEQSFQNLQVDFIDALLLHVPFEDEADNIVAWRVFESYVPSRVGVLGVSNFPLPDLERLYDTATVKPEIVQNRFHEKNGYNIPLRAFLQRKGGVYQAFSLLKANKEVLASDVVARLAGRFSLQKEVAFYLLVLGLGNISIVNGTTSEEHMQTDLQNVKELLENEDNVKELKSYLGDFEALLQEIAGSA
;
A
#
# COMPACT_ATOMS: atom_id res chain seq x y z
N MET A 1 -2.31 -18.10 16.95
CA MET A 1 -3.12 -17.14 16.15
C MET A 1 -4.25 -16.48 16.97
N ARG A 2 -5.28 -17.22 17.46
CA ARG A 2 -6.39 -16.60 18.23
C ARG A 2 -5.93 -15.73 19.40
N GLN A 3 -5.00 -16.23 20.23
CA GLN A 3 -4.45 -15.45 21.36
C GLN A 3 -3.82 -14.13 20.91
N SER A 4 -3.12 -14.12 19.79
CA SER A 4 -2.50 -12.91 19.24
C SER A 4 -3.55 -11.88 18.78
N ILE A 5 -4.66 -12.34 18.18
CA ILE A 5 -5.76 -11.46 17.76
C ILE A 5 -6.46 -10.86 19.00
N GLU A 6 -6.77 -11.68 20.00
CA GLU A 6 -7.37 -11.19 21.25
C GLU A 6 -6.44 -10.19 21.97
N GLN A 7 -5.12 -10.42 21.94
CA GLN A 7 -4.15 -9.48 22.48
C GLN A 7 -4.16 -8.15 21.71
N SER A 8 -4.40 -8.18 20.39
CA SER A 8 -4.52 -6.95 19.60
C SER A 8 -5.74 -6.13 20.03
N PHE A 9 -6.90 -6.74 20.27
CA PHE A 9 -8.07 -6.05 20.80
C PHE A 9 -7.80 -5.40 22.15
N GLN A 10 -7.12 -6.14 23.05
CA GLN A 10 -6.76 -5.60 24.36
C GLN A 10 -5.78 -4.43 24.27
N ASN A 11 -4.75 -4.55 23.43
CA ASN A 11 -3.73 -3.51 23.27
C ASN A 11 -4.30 -2.24 22.65
N LEU A 12 -5.22 -2.37 21.70
CA LEU A 12 -5.90 -1.26 21.04
C LEU A 12 -7.06 -0.69 21.87
N GLN A 13 -7.52 -1.43 22.91
CA GLN A 13 -8.66 -1.06 23.73
C GLN A 13 -9.94 -0.85 22.90
N VAL A 14 -10.19 -1.73 21.94
CA VAL A 14 -11.35 -1.69 21.04
C VAL A 14 -12.06 -3.04 21.00
N ASP A 15 -13.35 -3.02 20.67
CA ASP A 15 -14.16 -4.22 20.47
C ASP A 15 -14.25 -4.63 18.99
N PHE A 16 -13.87 -3.72 18.07
CA PHE A 16 -13.90 -3.92 16.63
C PHE A 16 -12.60 -3.39 15.99
N ILE A 17 -12.07 -4.14 15.03
CA ILE A 17 -10.91 -3.76 14.22
C ILE A 17 -11.36 -3.62 12.76
N ASP A 18 -11.20 -2.44 12.16
CA ASP A 18 -11.62 -2.18 10.79
C ASP A 18 -10.86 -3.05 9.78
N ALA A 19 -9.56 -3.22 9.97
CA ALA A 19 -8.71 -4.03 9.10
C ALA A 19 -7.70 -4.85 9.91
N LEU A 20 -7.70 -6.18 9.71
CA LEU A 20 -6.75 -7.11 10.33
C LEU A 20 -5.89 -7.77 9.26
N LEU A 21 -4.57 -7.64 9.39
CA LEU A 21 -3.62 -8.16 8.42
C LEU A 21 -2.75 -9.28 8.99
N LEU A 22 -2.57 -10.37 8.24
CA LEU A 22 -1.53 -11.36 8.49
C LEU A 22 -0.18 -10.73 8.11
N HIS A 23 0.69 -10.50 9.10
CA HIS A 23 1.88 -9.65 8.97
C HIS A 23 2.94 -10.18 7.99
N VAL A 24 3.14 -11.50 8.00
CA VAL A 24 4.05 -12.18 7.09
C VAL A 24 3.50 -13.56 6.75
N PRO A 25 3.76 -14.10 5.55
CA PRO A 25 3.41 -15.48 5.25
C PRO A 25 4.21 -16.45 6.12
N PHE A 26 3.60 -17.58 6.46
CA PHE A 26 4.33 -18.73 6.99
C PHE A 26 5.11 -19.41 5.87
N GLU A 27 6.18 -20.12 6.22
CA GLU A 27 6.97 -20.89 5.25
C GLU A 27 6.15 -22.01 4.61
N ASP A 28 5.29 -22.67 5.41
CA ASP A 28 4.36 -23.68 4.92
C ASP A 28 3.05 -23.01 4.46
N GLU A 29 2.67 -23.28 3.23
CA GLU A 29 1.43 -22.79 2.63
C GLU A 29 0.19 -23.25 3.42
N ALA A 30 0.19 -24.49 3.94
CA ALA A 30 -0.91 -25.00 4.74
C ALA A 30 -1.14 -24.18 6.01
N ASP A 31 -0.07 -23.69 6.62
CA ASP A 31 -0.14 -22.84 7.80
C ASP A 31 -0.76 -21.46 7.48
N ASN A 32 -0.51 -20.92 6.28
CA ASN A 32 -1.18 -19.69 5.82
C ASN A 32 -2.70 -19.89 5.74
N ILE A 33 -3.14 -21.02 5.18
CA ILE A 33 -4.57 -21.35 5.05
C ILE A 33 -5.20 -21.54 6.44
N VAL A 34 -4.54 -22.29 7.32
CA VAL A 34 -5.02 -22.51 8.71
C VAL A 34 -5.12 -21.18 9.46
N ALA A 35 -4.10 -20.33 9.37
CA ALA A 35 -4.13 -18.99 9.96
C ALA A 35 -5.27 -18.14 9.41
N TRP A 36 -5.46 -18.18 8.08
CA TRP A 36 -6.52 -17.42 7.42
C TRP A 36 -7.91 -17.85 7.87
N ARG A 37 -8.17 -19.15 8.05
CA ARG A 37 -9.45 -19.66 8.60
C ARG A 37 -9.73 -19.09 10.01
N VAL A 38 -8.70 -18.88 10.81
CA VAL A 38 -8.86 -18.21 12.10
C VAL A 38 -9.27 -16.75 11.91
N PHE A 39 -8.63 -16.01 11.00
CA PHE A 39 -8.98 -14.63 10.68
C PHE A 39 -10.42 -14.50 10.19
N GLU A 40 -10.85 -15.36 9.26
CA GLU A 40 -12.21 -15.41 8.73
C GLU A 40 -13.27 -15.56 9.83
N SER A 41 -12.94 -16.27 10.93
CA SER A 41 -13.90 -16.48 12.04
C SER A 41 -14.23 -15.21 12.83
N TYR A 42 -13.51 -14.11 12.61
CA TYR A 42 -13.78 -12.82 13.24
C TYR A 42 -14.63 -11.87 12.37
N VAL A 43 -14.74 -12.17 11.07
CA VAL A 43 -15.50 -11.35 10.12
C VAL A 43 -16.95 -11.83 10.03
N PRO A 44 -17.94 -10.95 10.01
CA PRO A 44 -17.86 -9.49 10.16
C PRO A 44 -18.05 -9.02 11.62
N SER A 45 -18.14 -9.94 12.57
CA SER A 45 -18.60 -9.63 13.94
C SER A 45 -17.66 -8.73 14.74
N ARG A 46 -16.35 -8.90 14.55
CA ARG A 46 -15.30 -8.17 15.29
C ARG A 46 -14.21 -7.56 14.40
N VAL A 47 -14.16 -7.98 13.12
CA VAL A 47 -13.22 -7.47 12.13
C VAL A 47 -13.97 -7.11 10.87
N GLY A 48 -13.68 -5.94 10.30
CA GLY A 48 -14.30 -5.44 9.08
C GLY A 48 -13.77 -6.14 7.85
N VAL A 49 -12.49 -5.92 7.53
CA VAL A 49 -11.82 -6.49 6.36
C VAL A 49 -10.54 -7.22 6.74
N LEU A 50 -10.17 -8.18 5.90
CA LEU A 50 -8.94 -8.94 6.07
C LEU A 50 -7.89 -8.56 5.03
N GLY A 51 -6.62 -8.65 5.42
CA GLY A 51 -5.51 -8.40 4.54
C GLY A 51 -4.28 -9.23 4.88
N VAL A 52 -3.26 -9.06 4.07
CA VAL A 52 -1.96 -9.68 4.23
C VAL A 52 -0.84 -8.65 4.10
N SER A 53 0.32 -8.95 4.66
CA SER A 53 1.49 -8.10 4.52
C SER A 53 2.71 -8.95 4.15
N ASN A 54 3.59 -8.39 3.32
CA ASN A 54 4.79 -9.05 2.81
C ASN A 54 4.50 -10.34 2.00
N PHE A 55 3.35 -10.39 1.33
CA PHE A 55 2.96 -11.51 0.46
C PHE A 55 3.40 -11.26 -0.98
N PRO A 56 4.15 -12.19 -1.59
CA PRO A 56 4.38 -12.18 -3.03
C PRO A 56 3.11 -12.58 -3.79
N LEU A 57 3.02 -12.21 -5.07
CA LEU A 57 1.83 -12.48 -5.89
C LEU A 57 1.42 -13.95 -5.91
N PRO A 58 2.31 -14.93 -6.10
CA PRO A 58 1.90 -16.34 -6.14
C PRO A 58 1.21 -16.81 -4.84
N ASP A 59 1.69 -16.35 -3.68
CA ASP A 59 1.09 -16.71 -2.39
C ASP A 59 -0.26 -16.04 -2.19
N LEU A 60 -0.37 -14.79 -2.65
CA LEU A 60 -1.64 -14.07 -2.63
C LEU A 60 -2.69 -14.74 -3.53
N GLU A 61 -2.33 -15.16 -4.73
CA GLU A 61 -3.23 -15.85 -5.66
C GLU A 61 -3.74 -17.16 -5.06
N ARG A 62 -2.85 -17.98 -4.49
CA ARG A 62 -3.24 -19.23 -3.81
C ARG A 62 -4.17 -19.00 -2.62
N LEU A 63 -3.83 -18.00 -1.78
CA LEU A 63 -4.70 -17.63 -0.67
C LEU A 63 -6.05 -17.14 -1.19
N TYR A 64 -6.05 -16.32 -2.23
CA TYR A 64 -7.27 -15.78 -2.83
C TYR A 64 -8.18 -16.89 -3.36
N ASP A 65 -7.62 -17.93 -3.98
CA ASP A 65 -8.40 -19.06 -4.53
C ASP A 65 -9.05 -19.88 -3.42
N THR A 66 -8.35 -20.09 -2.30
CA THR A 66 -8.80 -20.96 -1.20
C THR A 66 -9.63 -20.23 -0.13
N ALA A 67 -9.45 -18.93 0.07
CA ALA A 67 -10.13 -18.15 1.08
C ALA A 67 -11.64 -18.05 0.84
N THR A 68 -12.45 -18.11 1.91
CA THR A 68 -13.88 -17.80 1.88
C THR A 68 -14.10 -16.28 1.91
N VAL A 69 -13.47 -15.60 2.89
CA VAL A 69 -13.37 -14.15 2.94
C VAL A 69 -12.07 -13.76 2.25
N LYS A 70 -12.17 -13.06 1.11
CA LYS A 70 -11.01 -12.71 0.31
C LYS A 70 -10.17 -11.62 0.99
N PRO A 71 -8.82 -11.64 0.85
CA PRO A 71 -8.00 -10.52 1.28
C PRO A 71 -8.30 -9.29 0.44
N GLU A 72 -8.69 -8.20 1.11
CA GLU A 72 -9.01 -6.92 0.46
C GLU A 72 -7.83 -5.95 0.49
N ILE A 73 -6.89 -6.15 1.42
CA ILE A 73 -5.72 -5.29 1.61
C ILE A 73 -4.46 -6.12 1.47
N VAL A 74 -3.50 -5.61 0.68
CA VAL A 74 -2.13 -6.13 0.66
C VAL A 74 -1.14 -5.03 0.99
N GLN A 75 -0.46 -5.17 2.12
CA GLN A 75 0.53 -4.21 2.59
C GLN A 75 1.94 -4.72 2.29
N ASN A 76 2.58 -4.20 1.25
CA ASN A 76 3.93 -4.60 0.85
C ASN A 76 4.85 -3.38 0.73
N ARG A 77 6.15 -3.64 0.85
CA ARG A 77 7.17 -2.63 0.58
C ARG A 77 7.10 -2.22 -0.89
N PHE A 78 7.05 -0.91 -1.13
CA PHE A 78 7.16 -0.35 -2.47
C PHE A 78 8.66 -0.16 -2.79
N HIS A 79 9.23 -1.03 -3.65
CA HIS A 79 10.68 -1.13 -3.80
C HIS A 79 11.08 -1.81 -5.13
N GLU A 80 12.25 -1.47 -5.69
CA GLU A 80 12.75 -2.05 -6.94
C GLU A 80 12.94 -3.57 -6.87
N LYS A 81 13.44 -4.12 -5.75
CA LYS A 81 13.71 -5.56 -5.59
C LYS A 81 12.48 -6.45 -5.71
N ASN A 82 11.29 -5.92 -5.56
CA ASN A 82 10.05 -6.65 -5.81
C ASN A 82 9.29 -6.10 -7.03
N GLY A 83 10.00 -5.38 -7.93
CA GLY A 83 9.44 -4.79 -9.13
C GLY A 83 8.30 -3.81 -8.84
N TYR A 84 8.38 -3.07 -7.72
CA TYR A 84 7.30 -2.21 -7.23
C TYR A 84 5.95 -2.90 -7.14
N ASN A 85 5.96 -4.23 -7.05
CA ASN A 85 4.76 -5.08 -7.07
C ASN A 85 3.80 -4.81 -8.23
N ILE A 86 4.31 -4.42 -9.41
CA ILE A 86 3.49 -4.06 -10.57
C ILE A 86 2.45 -5.14 -10.90
N PRO A 87 2.80 -6.44 -11.07
CA PRO A 87 1.82 -7.50 -11.33
C PRO A 87 0.81 -7.69 -10.18
N LEU A 88 1.27 -7.60 -8.93
CA LEU A 88 0.41 -7.75 -7.76
C LEU A 88 -0.60 -6.60 -7.65
N ARG A 89 -0.16 -5.35 -7.89
CA ARG A 89 -1.05 -4.19 -7.91
C ARG A 89 -2.12 -4.32 -9.00
N ALA A 90 -1.72 -4.78 -10.20
CA ALA A 90 -2.67 -5.06 -11.28
C ALA A 90 -3.66 -6.18 -10.92
N PHE A 91 -3.23 -7.21 -10.19
CA PHE A 91 -4.12 -8.24 -9.68
C PHE A 91 -5.14 -7.65 -8.69
N LEU A 92 -4.68 -6.89 -7.69
CA LEU A 92 -5.57 -6.24 -6.72
C LEU A 92 -6.57 -5.29 -7.37
N GLN A 93 -6.13 -4.50 -8.34
CA GLN A 93 -7.03 -3.58 -9.05
C GLN A 93 -8.17 -4.33 -9.75
N ARG A 94 -7.87 -5.47 -10.40
CA ARG A 94 -8.91 -6.32 -11.01
C ARG A 94 -9.87 -6.94 -9.99
N LYS A 95 -9.40 -7.13 -8.75
CA LYS A 95 -10.17 -7.72 -7.65
C LYS A 95 -10.87 -6.69 -6.76
N GLY A 96 -10.66 -5.40 -6.99
CA GLY A 96 -11.20 -4.32 -6.15
C GLY A 96 -10.47 -4.13 -4.81
N GLY A 97 -9.31 -4.77 -4.64
CA GLY A 97 -8.51 -4.67 -3.42
C GLY A 97 -7.63 -3.42 -3.37
N VAL A 98 -7.08 -3.13 -2.20
CA VAL A 98 -6.20 -1.98 -1.94
C VAL A 98 -4.78 -2.44 -1.69
N TYR A 99 -3.83 -1.82 -2.38
CA TYR A 99 -2.41 -1.98 -2.09
C TYR A 99 -1.97 -0.91 -1.09
N GLN A 100 -1.42 -1.32 0.06
CA GLN A 100 -0.82 -0.41 1.02
C GLN A 100 0.70 -0.39 0.86
N ALA A 101 1.22 0.74 0.38
CA ALA A 101 2.64 0.92 0.13
C ALA A 101 3.37 1.42 1.39
N PHE A 102 4.41 0.72 1.84
CA PHE A 102 5.25 1.19 2.92
C PHE A 102 6.72 1.37 2.51
N SER A 103 7.50 2.07 3.34
CA SER A 103 8.93 2.40 3.14
C SER A 103 9.22 3.23 1.89
N LEU A 104 8.29 4.07 1.45
CA LEU A 104 8.43 4.83 0.21
C LEU A 104 9.72 5.65 0.16
N LEU A 105 9.90 6.58 1.07
CA LEU A 105 11.04 7.51 1.04
C LEU A 105 12.38 6.82 1.30
N LYS A 106 12.39 5.91 2.27
CA LYS A 106 13.63 5.24 2.70
C LYS A 106 14.17 4.29 1.63
N ALA A 107 13.28 3.62 0.92
CA ALA A 107 13.63 2.58 -0.02
C ALA A 107 13.86 3.09 -1.46
N ASN A 108 13.41 4.29 -1.81
CA ASN A 108 13.31 4.76 -3.20
C ASN A 108 14.03 6.10 -3.42
N LYS A 109 15.29 6.21 -3.00
CA LYS A 109 16.07 7.45 -3.15
C LYS A 109 16.27 7.85 -4.60
N GLU A 110 16.43 6.89 -5.50
CA GLU A 110 16.59 7.11 -6.93
C GLU A 110 15.30 7.67 -7.53
N VAL A 111 14.16 7.06 -7.25
CA VAL A 111 12.84 7.56 -7.69
C VAL A 111 12.58 8.96 -7.16
N LEU A 112 12.89 9.22 -5.88
CA LEU A 112 12.72 10.54 -5.25
C LEU A 112 13.61 11.62 -5.91
N ALA A 113 14.76 11.23 -6.44
CA ALA A 113 15.69 12.12 -7.14
C ALA A 113 15.38 12.29 -8.64
N SER A 114 14.39 11.58 -9.17
CA SER A 114 14.07 11.55 -10.59
C SER A 114 13.51 12.87 -11.12
N ASP A 115 13.63 13.04 -12.45
CA ASP A 115 13.10 14.20 -13.15
C ASP A 115 11.57 14.32 -13.05
N VAL A 116 10.84 13.23 -13.14
CA VAL A 116 9.37 13.26 -13.05
C VAL A 116 8.90 13.76 -11.69
N VAL A 117 9.55 13.35 -10.60
CA VAL A 117 9.27 13.87 -9.25
C VAL A 117 9.62 15.35 -9.15
N ALA A 118 10.79 15.76 -9.67
CA ALA A 118 11.23 17.16 -9.65
C ALA A 118 10.29 18.07 -10.45
N ARG A 119 9.83 17.64 -11.63
CA ARG A 119 8.88 18.39 -12.47
C ARG A 119 7.54 18.58 -11.76
N LEU A 120 6.99 17.51 -11.17
CA LEU A 120 5.72 17.61 -10.43
C LEU A 120 5.86 18.52 -9.21
N ALA A 121 6.95 18.36 -8.44
CA ALA A 121 7.26 19.21 -7.29
C ALA A 121 7.33 20.70 -7.68
N GLY A 122 8.07 21.02 -8.75
CA GLY A 122 8.19 22.38 -9.25
C GLY A 122 6.86 22.96 -9.75
N ARG A 123 6.06 22.14 -10.44
CA ARG A 123 4.77 22.57 -10.99
C ARG A 123 3.76 23.00 -9.93
N PHE A 124 3.73 22.32 -8.80
CA PHE A 124 2.79 22.61 -7.70
C PHE A 124 3.45 23.27 -6.49
N SER A 125 4.75 23.64 -6.60
CA SER A 125 5.53 24.23 -5.49
C SER A 125 5.52 23.35 -4.23
N LEU A 126 5.63 22.02 -4.43
CA LEU A 126 5.62 21.00 -3.37
C LEU A 126 7.05 20.56 -3.02
N GLN A 127 7.20 19.97 -1.84
CA GLN A 127 8.38 19.16 -1.52
C GLN A 127 8.38 17.89 -2.38
N LYS A 128 9.56 17.35 -2.69
CA LYS A 128 9.71 16.14 -3.52
C LYS A 128 9.04 14.92 -2.90
N GLU A 129 9.05 14.83 -1.59
CA GLU A 129 8.39 13.77 -0.83
C GLU A 129 6.89 13.75 -1.09
N VAL A 130 6.24 14.90 -1.05
CA VAL A 130 4.80 15.06 -1.33
C VAL A 130 4.50 14.74 -2.81
N ALA A 131 5.33 15.25 -3.73
CA ALA A 131 5.18 14.94 -5.15
C ALA A 131 5.30 13.43 -5.43
N PHE A 132 6.22 12.75 -4.75
CA PHE A 132 6.34 11.30 -4.86
C PHE A 132 5.12 10.57 -4.28
N TYR A 133 4.59 11.00 -3.14
CA TYR A 133 3.35 10.43 -2.60
C TYR A 133 2.19 10.58 -3.58
N LEU A 134 2.04 11.74 -4.20
CA LEU A 134 0.98 11.99 -5.18
C LEU A 134 1.11 11.10 -6.42
N LEU A 135 2.32 10.89 -6.93
CA LEU A 135 2.56 9.98 -8.05
C LEU A 135 2.19 8.53 -7.68
N VAL A 136 2.57 8.08 -6.48
CA VAL A 136 2.23 6.73 -6.01
C VAL A 136 0.72 6.58 -5.82
N LEU A 137 0.03 7.55 -5.20
CA LEU A 137 -1.43 7.56 -5.06
C LEU A 137 -2.13 7.57 -6.43
N GLY A 138 -1.55 8.30 -7.40
CA GLY A 138 -2.06 8.38 -8.76
C GLY A 138 -2.07 7.06 -9.53
N LEU A 139 -1.25 6.06 -9.14
CA LEU A 139 -1.25 4.72 -9.74
C LEU A 139 -2.56 3.95 -9.50
N GLY A 140 -3.42 4.44 -8.59
CA GLY A 140 -4.76 3.90 -8.34
C GLY A 140 -4.81 2.71 -7.38
N ASN A 141 -5.88 2.66 -6.59
CA ASN A 141 -6.11 1.64 -5.55
C ASN A 141 -4.92 1.45 -4.59
N ILE A 142 -4.19 2.53 -4.32
CA ILE A 142 -3.05 2.54 -3.41
C ILE A 142 -3.35 3.47 -2.23
N SER A 143 -3.00 3.03 -1.04
CA SER A 143 -2.82 3.87 0.14
C SER A 143 -1.35 3.84 0.58
N ILE A 144 -0.90 4.89 1.25
CA ILE A 144 0.47 5.01 1.71
C ILE A 144 0.51 4.84 3.23
N VAL A 145 1.34 3.90 3.69
CA VAL A 145 1.68 3.77 5.10
C VAL A 145 2.94 4.59 5.35
N ASN A 146 2.74 5.82 5.79
CA ASN A 146 3.80 6.76 6.10
C ASN A 146 4.07 6.82 7.60
N GLY A 147 5.28 7.25 7.98
CA GLY A 147 5.67 7.46 9.36
C GLY A 147 6.70 8.58 9.46
N THR A 148 6.41 9.54 10.31
CA THR A 148 7.32 10.62 10.68
C THR A 148 7.27 10.84 12.18
N THR A 149 8.35 11.37 12.75
CA THR A 149 8.41 11.84 14.14
C THR A 149 8.12 13.34 14.26
N SER A 150 7.92 14.02 13.13
CA SER A 150 7.59 15.44 13.07
C SER A 150 6.11 15.63 12.79
N GLU A 151 5.39 16.20 13.73
CA GLU A 151 3.98 16.56 13.57
C GLU A 151 3.80 17.60 12.45
N GLU A 152 4.70 18.59 12.38
CA GLU A 152 4.67 19.63 11.34
C GLU A 152 4.80 19.02 9.94
N HIS A 153 5.74 18.09 9.72
CA HIS A 153 5.88 17.41 8.44
C HIS A 153 4.63 16.61 8.10
N MET A 154 4.06 15.89 9.08
CA MET A 154 2.84 15.11 8.83
C MET A 154 1.67 15.99 8.45
N GLN A 155 1.45 17.10 9.17
CA GLN A 155 0.37 18.05 8.87
C GLN A 155 0.55 18.67 7.48
N THR A 156 1.77 19.08 7.14
CA THR A 156 2.10 19.68 5.84
C THR A 156 1.88 18.68 4.70
N ASP A 157 2.36 17.45 4.86
CA ASP A 157 2.19 16.38 3.86
C ASP A 157 0.71 16.10 3.60
N LEU A 158 -0.06 15.91 4.67
CA LEU A 158 -1.51 15.63 4.58
C LEU A 158 -2.28 16.79 3.94
N GLN A 159 -1.96 18.04 4.34
CA GLN A 159 -2.61 19.21 3.79
C GLN A 159 -2.35 19.36 2.28
N ASN A 160 -1.10 19.26 1.86
CA ASN A 160 -0.72 19.39 0.45
C ASN A 160 -1.34 18.28 -0.42
N VAL A 161 -1.33 17.03 0.06
CA VAL A 161 -1.96 15.90 -0.64
C VAL A 161 -3.47 16.15 -0.76
N LYS A 162 -4.13 16.56 0.31
CA LYS A 162 -5.55 16.83 0.33
C LYS A 162 -5.93 17.96 -0.66
N GLU A 163 -5.29 19.11 -0.57
CA GLU A 163 -5.56 20.27 -1.43
C GLU A 163 -5.40 19.94 -2.91
N LEU A 164 -4.37 19.14 -3.27
CA LEU A 164 -4.17 18.76 -4.65
C LEU A 164 -5.25 17.78 -5.13
N LEU A 165 -5.59 16.78 -4.32
CA LEU A 165 -6.54 15.74 -4.71
C LEU A 165 -8.01 16.20 -4.68
N GLU A 166 -8.34 17.24 -3.92
CA GLU A 166 -9.69 17.86 -3.90
C GLU A 166 -9.94 18.75 -5.12
N ASN A 167 -8.91 19.12 -5.90
CA ASN A 167 -9.04 19.95 -7.09
C ASN A 167 -8.97 19.09 -8.37
N GLU A 168 -10.06 19.00 -9.11
CA GLU A 168 -10.19 18.19 -10.31
C GLU A 168 -9.17 18.54 -11.40
N ASP A 169 -8.84 19.82 -11.60
CA ASP A 169 -7.86 20.26 -12.59
C ASP A 169 -6.45 19.80 -12.18
N ASN A 170 -6.11 19.90 -10.89
CA ASN A 170 -4.84 19.39 -10.36
C ASN A 170 -4.73 17.88 -10.52
N VAL A 171 -5.81 17.12 -10.25
CA VAL A 171 -5.87 15.67 -10.46
C VAL A 171 -5.69 15.31 -11.92
N LYS A 172 -6.33 16.07 -12.84
CA LYS A 172 -6.16 15.87 -14.28
C LYS A 172 -4.72 16.12 -14.71
N GLU A 173 -4.09 17.17 -14.18
CA GLU A 173 -2.70 17.48 -14.45
C GLU A 173 -1.75 16.43 -13.86
N LEU A 174 -1.96 15.99 -12.61
CA LEU A 174 -1.21 14.88 -11.99
C LEU A 174 -1.20 13.64 -12.90
N LYS A 175 -2.36 13.29 -13.48
CA LYS A 175 -2.47 12.14 -14.37
C LYS A 175 -1.56 12.22 -15.61
N SER A 176 -1.22 13.42 -16.07
CA SER A 176 -0.30 13.59 -17.21
C SER A 176 1.15 13.16 -16.91
N TYR A 177 1.53 13.07 -15.64
CA TYR A 177 2.86 12.61 -15.18
C TYR A 177 2.93 11.10 -14.96
N LEU A 178 1.79 10.41 -14.86
CA LEU A 178 1.78 9.00 -14.47
C LEU A 178 2.44 8.08 -15.51
N GLY A 179 2.31 8.38 -16.80
CA GLY A 179 2.95 7.59 -17.85
C GLY A 179 4.49 7.60 -17.72
N ASP A 180 5.08 8.77 -17.50
CA ASP A 180 6.53 8.91 -17.28
C ASP A 180 6.95 8.21 -15.97
N PHE A 181 6.10 8.31 -14.93
CA PHE A 181 6.38 7.67 -13.65
C PHE A 181 6.32 6.15 -13.73
N GLU A 182 5.33 5.59 -14.39
CA GLU A 182 5.23 4.13 -14.61
C GLU A 182 6.40 3.61 -15.45
N ALA A 183 6.79 4.33 -16.50
CA ALA A 183 7.96 3.98 -17.30
C ALA A 183 9.24 3.95 -16.47
N LEU A 184 9.46 4.95 -15.61
CA LEU A 184 10.60 5.00 -14.69
C LEU A 184 10.61 3.79 -13.75
N LEU A 185 9.45 3.45 -13.14
CA LEU A 185 9.37 2.30 -12.23
C LEU A 185 9.68 0.98 -12.96
N GLN A 186 9.24 0.82 -14.20
CA GLN A 186 9.54 -0.36 -15.02
C GLN A 186 11.02 -0.44 -15.38
N GLU A 187 11.64 0.69 -15.76
CA GLU A 187 13.06 0.76 -16.07
C GLU A 187 13.93 0.36 -14.87
N ILE A 188 13.66 0.94 -13.70
CA ILE A 188 14.41 0.62 -12.46
C ILE A 188 14.18 -0.85 -12.07
N ALA A 189 12.95 -1.35 -12.15
CA ALA A 189 12.64 -2.74 -11.84
C ALA A 189 13.31 -3.74 -12.81
N GLY A 190 13.48 -3.37 -14.07
CA GLY A 190 14.15 -4.19 -15.07
C GLY A 190 15.67 -4.21 -14.96
N SER A 191 16.24 -3.27 -14.19
CA SER A 191 17.68 -3.12 -13.98
C SER A 191 18.17 -3.75 -12.67
N ALA A 192 17.25 -4.23 -11.80
CA ALA A 192 17.51 -4.82 -10.50
C ALA A 192 17.51 -6.35 -10.58
#